data_675bbe28e8850a576afdea792629c41e
#
_entry.id   675bbe28e8850a576afdea792629c41e
#
_cell.length_a   1.000
_cell.length_b   1.000
_cell.length_c   1.000
_cell.angle_alpha   90.00
_cell.angle_beta   90.00
_cell.angle_gamma   90.00
#
_symmetry.space_group_name_H-M   'P 1'
#
loop_
_entity.id
_entity.type
_entity.pdbx_description
1 polymer ?
#
loop_
_entity_poly.entity_id
_entity_poly.type
_entity_poly.pdbx_seq_one_letter_code
_entity_poly.pdbx_strand_id
1 'polypeptide(L)'
;DMDVYLRIAPETYMKRSVIAGIPKVYEIARCFRNEGMDATHLQDFTMIEAYQAYYNYEDNMKFIRELLQTVIGKVFGTLNIQIGDKMVDLSGEWGRVSFRDLIMKYSNIDINEYNTKEKLLSKIKEDKIELDSETPIENLGYGNLVDYLYKKVARPHMLGPVYLTEHPMSLSPLARANDDNKEITDRFQLVINGVEIVNGYSELVDPVEQEKRLHEQAMNKANGDEEAMDMDYDYIGAMEYGMPPISGWGMGIDRMVQLLTNSDNIRDVVMYPLMRPQETTEN
;
A
#
# COMPACT_ATOMS: atom_id res chain seq x y z
N ASP A 1 22.29 5.71 -26.97
CA ASP A 1 21.53 6.43 -25.94
C ASP A 1 20.24 5.64 -25.68
N MET A 2 19.86 5.47 -24.45
CA MET A 2 18.56 4.90 -24.07
C MET A 2 17.97 5.73 -22.95
N ASP A 3 16.64 5.76 -22.89
CA ASP A 3 15.94 6.39 -21.77
C ASP A 3 16.05 5.52 -20.53
N VAL A 4 16.30 6.13 -19.38
CA VAL A 4 16.36 5.47 -18.09
C VAL A 4 15.48 6.23 -17.10
N TYR A 5 14.85 5.49 -16.18
CA TYR A 5 13.92 6.03 -15.22
C TYR A 5 14.31 5.64 -13.80
N LEU A 6 14.04 6.52 -12.85
CA LEU A 6 14.16 6.19 -11.44
C LEU A 6 13.02 5.24 -11.04
N ARG A 7 13.34 4.17 -10.31
CA ARG A 7 12.36 3.17 -9.93
C ARG A 7 11.38 3.67 -8.87
N ILE A 8 10.12 3.34 -9.03
CA ILE A 8 9.06 3.61 -8.06
C ILE A 8 8.93 2.51 -7.00
N ALA A 9 9.38 1.29 -7.32
CA ALA A 9 9.42 0.10 -6.47
C ALA A 9 10.35 -0.95 -7.11
N PRO A 10 10.95 -1.87 -6.35
CA PRO A 10 11.70 -3.00 -6.89
C PRO A 10 10.81 -4.22 -7.25
N GLU A 11 9.52 -4.17 -7.03
CA GLU A 11 8.53 -5.24 -7.05
C GLU A 11 8.67 -6.20 -8.23
N THR A 12 8.49 -5.73 -9.48
CA THR A 12 8.46 -6.61 -10.67
C THR A 12 9.81 -7.27 -10.92
N TYR A 13 10.93 -6.59 -10.60
CA TYR A 13 12.27 -7.17 -10.70
C TYR A 13 12.50 -8.28 -9.68
N MET A 14 12.00 -8.13 -8.47
CA MET A 14 12.12 -9.13 -7.42
C MET A 14 11.25 -10.35 -7.72
N LYS A 15 10.03 -10.16 -8.22
CA LYS A 15 9.16 -11.24 -8.70
C LYS A 15 9.82 -12.01 -9.85
N ARG A 16 10.44 -11.32 -10.81
CA ARG A 16 11.23 -11.95 -11.89
C ARG A 16 12.40 -12.75 -11.34
N SER A 17 13.05 -12.32 -10.26
CA SER A 17 14.10 -13.08 -9.59
C SER A 17 13.58 -14.38 -9.00
N VAL A 18 12.35 -14.39 -8.45
CA VAL A 18 11.72 -15.62 -7.96
C VAL A 18 11.34 -16.55 -9.11
N ILE A 19 10.83 -16.02 -10.23
CA ILE A 19 10.57 -16.78 -11.46
C ILE A 19 11.86 -17.43 -11.98
N ALA A 20 12.98 -16.71 -11.88
CA ALA A 20 14.31 -17.24 -12.28
C ALA A 20 14.87 -18.30 -11.32
N GLY A 21 14.14 -18.69 -10.26
CA GLY A 21 14.49 -19.77 -9.35
C GLY A 21 15.12 -19.37 -8.03
N ILE A 22 15.12 -18.08 -7.66
CA ILE A 22 15.54 -17.59 -6.34
C ILE A 22 14.33 -17.61 -5.39
N PRO A 23 14.20 -18.59 -4.48
CA PRO A 23 12.94 -18.83 -3.77
C PRO A 23 12.60 -17.76 -2.72
N LYS A 24 13.60 -16.98 -2.28
CA LYS A 24 13.46 -15.91 -1.29
C LYS A 24 14.35 -14.76 -1.67
N VAL A 25 13.79 -13.57 -1.74
CA VAL A 25 14.52 -12.38 -2.13
C VAL A 25 14.02 -11.18 -1.31
N TYR A 26 14.93 -10.30 -0.95
CA TYR A 26 14.60 -9.01 -0.38
C TYR A 26 15.57 -7.94 -0.88
N GLU A 27 15.13 -6.70 -0.89
CA GLU A 27 15.96 -5.54 -1.19
C GLU A 27 15.58 -4.37 -0.27
N ILE A 28 16.58 -3.65 0.23
CA ILE A 28 16.41 -2.33 0.81
C ILE A 28 16.81 -1.33 -0.26
N ALA A 29 15.84 -0.57 -0.75
CA ALA A 29 15.95 0.20 -1.97
C ALA A 29 15.59 1.66 -1.77
N ARG A 30 16.28 2.55 -2.51
CA ARG A 30 15.78 3.92 -2.74
C ARG A 30 14.74 3.86 -3.86
N CYS A 31 13.58 4.45 -3.59
CA CYS A 31 12.46 4.54 -4.52
C CYS A 31 12.07 6.00 -4.71
N PHE A 32 11.49 6.28 -5.88
CA PHE A 32 11.19 7.65 -6.31
C PHE A 32 9.76 7.71 -6.83
N ARG A 33 8.95 8.60 -6.23
CA ARG A 33 7.57 8.85 -6.64
C ARG A 33 7.32 10.35 -6.68
N ASN A 34 6.71 10.83 -7.75
CA ASN A 34 6.36 12.24 -7.89
C ASN A 34 5.05 12.55 -7.13
N GLU A 35 5.03 12.26 -5.84
CA GLU A 35 3.91 12.58 -4.96
C GLU A 35 4.04 14.00 -4.40
N GLY A 36 2.92 14.55 -3.89
CA GLY A 36 2.91 15.84 -3.22
C GLY A 36 3.82 15.85 -1.98
N MET A 37 4.32 17.02 -1.60
CA MET A 37 5.16 17.20 -0.41
C MET A 37 4.28 17.45 0.81
N ASP A 38 4.12 16.45 1.69
CA ASP A 38 3.42 16.58 2.97
C ASP A 38 4.26 16.06 4.15
N ALA A 39 3.67 15.94 5.32
CA ALA A 39 4.34 15.45 6.53
C ALA A 39 4.60 13.93 6.53
N THR A 40 4.03 13.18 5.58
CA THR A 40 4.03 11.71 5.54
C THR A 40 4.61 11.14 4.25
N HIS A 41 4.92 11.98 3.25
CA HIS A 41 5.44 11.57 1.95
C HIS A 41 6.74 12.29 1.58
N LEU A 42 7.68 11.48 1.05
CA LEU A 42 8.92 11.91 0.43
C LEU A 42 8.92 11.45 -1.03
N GLN A 43 9.46 12.29 -1.93
CA GLN A 43 9.64 11.92 -3.35
C GLN A 43 10.77 10.92 -3.56
N ASP A 44 11.75 10.92 -2.66
CA ASP A 44 12.90 10.03 -2.56
C ASP A 44 12.89 9.39 -1.18
N PHE A 45 12.56 8.11 -1.10
CA PHE A 45 12.36 7.39 0.16
C PHE A 45 13.00 6.00 0.13
N THR A 46 13.24 5.46 1.32
CA THR A 46 13.78 4.11 1.50
C THR A 46 12.65 3.14 1.82
N MET A 47 12.59 2.04 1.08
CA MET A 47 11.71 0.93 1.41
C MET A 47 12.45 -0.40 1.46
N ILE A 48 11.92 -1.35 2.19
CA ILE A 48 12.27 -2.76 2.09
C ILE A 48 11.12 -3.52 1.46
N GLU A 49 11.42 -4.34 0.48
CA GLU A 49 10.50 -5.33 -0.07
C GLU A 49 11.08 -6.73 0.06
N ALA A 50 10.21 -7.72 0.21
CA ALA A 50 10.61 -9.12 0.23
C ALA A 50 9.53 -10.00 -0.40
N TYR A 51 9.99 -11.04 -1.11
CA TYR A 51 9.14 -12.00 -1.80
C TYR A 51 9.61 -13.40 -1.49
N GLN A 52 8.66 -14.31 -1.26
CA GLN A 52 8.96 -15.70 -0.96
C GLN A 52 8.02 -16.65 -1.70
N ALA A 53 8.61 -17.57 -2.44
CA ALA A 53 7.88 -18.66 -3.09
C ALA A 53 7.22 -19.58 -2.05
N TYR A 54 6.01 -20.07 -2.38
CA TYR A 54 5.19 -20.97 -1.56
C TYR A 54 4.73 -20.40 -0.22
N TYR A 55 4.75 -19.07 -0.10
CA TYR A 55 4.10 -18.32 0.98
C TYR A 55 2.79 -17.72 0.49
N ASN A 56 1.87 -17.46 1.42
CA ASN A 56 0.66 -16.68 1.21
C ASN A 56 0.68 -15.40 2.07
N TYR A 57 -0.34 -14.56 1.95
CA TYR A 57 -0.42 -13.29 2.68
C TYR A 57 -0.53 -13.48 4.20
N GLU A 58 -1.10 -14.58 4.69
CA GLU A 58 -1.20 -14.87 6.12
C GLU A 58 0.16 -15.28 6.72
N ASP A 59 0.97 -16.03 5.95
CA ASP A 59 2.36 -16.31 6.33
C ASP A 59 3.16 -15.02 6.47
N ASN A 60 2.97 -14.07 5.55
CA ASN A 60 3.62 -12.76 5.63
C ASN A 60 3.10 -11.92 6.79
N MET A 61 1.82 -11.93 7.11
CA MET A 61 1.28 -11.24 8.30
C MET A 61 1.97 -11.74 9.58
N LYS A 62 2.11 -13.06 9.72
CA LYS A 62 2.82 -13.67 10.85
C LYS A 62 4.29 -13.27 10.87
N PHE A 63 4.98 -13.40 9.73
CA PHE A 63 6.40 -13.03 9.60
C PHE A 63 6.64 -11.56 9.94
N ILE A 64 5.82 -10.63 9.44
CA ILE A 64 5.95 -9.19 9.70
C ILE A 64 5.76 -8.89 11.19
N ARG A 65 4.79 -9.52 11.85
CA ARG A 65 4.63 -9.36 13.29
C ARG A 65 5.88 -9.79 14.04
N GLU A 66 6.38 -10.99 13.77
CA GLU A 66 7.58 -11.52 14.41
C GLU A 66 8.82 -10.66 14.14
N LEU A 67 8.98 -10.17 12.90
CA LEU A 67 10.05 -9.27 12.50
C LEU A 67 10.00 -7.96 13.31
N LEU A 68 8.85 -7.29 13.32
CA LEU A 68 8.71 -6.00 13.98
C LEU A 68 8.83 -6.12 15.50
N GLN A 69 8.21 -7.12 16.11
CA GLN A 69 8.37 -7.40 17.54
C GLN A 69 9.84 -7.67 17.90
N THR A 70 10.56 -8.41 17.05
CA THR A 70 11.99 -8.70 17.28
C THR A 70 12.84 -7.44 17.17
N VAL A 71 12.65 -6.64 16.12
CA VAL A 71 13.43 -5.42 15.88
C VAL A 71 13.16 -4.39 16.97
N ILE A 72 11.88 -4.10 17.23
CA ILE A 72 11.47 -3.11 18.23
C ILE A 72 11.92 -3.53 19.63
N GLY A 73 11.72 -4.79 19.99
CA GLY A 73 12.17 -5.31 21.28
C GLY A 73 13.68 -5.23 21.46
N LYS A 74 14.47 -5.44 20.39
CA LYS A 74 15.95 -5.30 20.47
C LYS A 74 16.39 -3.85 20.53
N VAL A 75 15.73 -2.94 19.83
CA VAL A 75 16.14 -1.52 19.76
C VAL A 75 15.69 -0.75 21.00
N PHE A 76 14.46 -0.95 21.44
CA PHE A 76 13.86 -0.17 22.52
C PHE A 76 13.81 -0.91 23.88
N GLY A 77 14.07 -2.21 23.91
CA GLY A 77 13.96 -3.04 25.13
C GLY A 77 12.51 -3.25 25.61
N THR A 78 11.54 -2.79 24.84
CA THR A 78 10.10 -2.91 25.15
C THR A 78 9.30 -2.97 23.85
N LEU A 79 8.07 -3.53 23.94
CA LEU A 79 7.09 -3.51 22.86
C LEU A 79 5.95 -2.50 23.12
N ASN A 80 6.03 -1.73 24.22
CA ASN A 80 5.16 -0.60 24.50
C ASN A 80 5.84 0.67 24.01
N ILE A 81 5.37 1.23 22.90
CA ILE A 81 6.00 2.39 22.23
C ILE A 81 5.02 3.57 22.26
N GLN A 82 5.56 4.75 22.56
CA GLN A 82 4.80 5.98 22.45
C GLN A 82 4.66 6.37 20.98
N ILE A 83 3.43 6.56 20.52
CA ILE A 83 3.09 6.99 19.17
C ILE A 83 2.07 8.12 19.29
N GLY A 84 2.44 9.34 18.90
CA GLY A 84 1.68 10.53 19.24
C GLY A 84 1.55 10.68 20.76
N ASP A 85 0.36 10.92 21.22
CA ASP A 85 0.03 11.04 22.66
C ASP A 85 -0.34 9.70 23.32
N LYS A 86 -0.20 8.59 22.61
CA LYS A 86 -0.68 7.27 23.08
C LYS A 86 0.46 6.28 23.25
N MET A 87 0.33 5.44 24.28
CA MET A 87 1.13 4.21 24.37
C MET A 87 0.46 3.12 23.57
N VAL A 88 1.19 2.55 22.62
CA VAL A 88 0.74 1.45 21.76
C VAL A 88 1.49 0.19 22.14
N ASP A 89 0.74 -0.84 22.52
CA ASP A 89 1.27 -2.17 22.82
C ASP A 89 1.38 -2.98 21.52
N LEU A 90 2.62 -3.28 21.12
CA LEU A 90 2.94 -4.09 19.94
C LEU A 90 3.17 -5.57 20.30
N SER A 91 2.98 -5.96 21.56
CA SER A 91 3.09 -7.35 22.00
C SER A 91 1.88 -8.19 21.57
N GLY A 92 1.98 -9.50 21.68
CA GLY A 92 0.87 -10.42 21.42
C GLY A 92 0.45 -10.50 19.94
N GLU A 93 -0.79 -10.94 19.74
CA GLU A 93 -1.43 -11.05 18.42
C GLU A 93 -2.04 -9.70 18.02
N TRP A 94 -1.95 -9.36 16.72
CA TRP A 94 -2.52 -8.12 16.21
C TRP A 94 -3.90 -8.35 15.61
N GLY A 95 -4.78 -7.38 15.77
CA GLY A 95 -6.15 -7.46 15.29
C GLY A 95 -6.22 -7.58 13.76
N ARG A 96 -7.33 -8.13 13.26
CA ARG A 96 -7.65 -8.22 11.83
C ARG A 96 -9.05 -7.64 11.60
N VAL A 97 -9.21 -6.86 10.54
CA VAL A 97 -10.50 -6.27 10.15
C VAL A 97 -10.61 -6.25 8.64
N SER A 98 -11.80 -6.52 8.09
CA SER A 98 -12.04 -6.42 6.67
C SER A 98 -12.19 -4.95 6.23
N PHE A 99 -11.77 -4.67 5.02
CA PHE A 99 -11.85 -3.34 4.41
C PHE A 99 -13.30 -2.84 4.38
N ARG A 100 -14.23 -3.69 3.95
CA ARG A 100 -15.66 -3.41 3.89
C ARG A 100 -16.25 -3.13 5.28
N ASP A 101 -16.00 -4.01 6.27
CA ASP A 101 -16.58 -3.88 7.60
C ASP A 101 -16.11 -2.62 8.30
N LEU A 102 -14.86 -2.22 8.05
CA LEU A 102 -14.31 -1.01 8.63
C LEU A 102 -14.98 0.25 8.05
N ILE A 103 -15.16 0.32 6.73
CA ILE A 103 -15.91 1.45 6.09
C ILE A 103 -17.35 1.45 6.59
N MET A 104 -18.02 0.30 6.54
CA MET A 104 -19.40 0.17 6.99
C MET A 104 -19.59 0.65 8.43
N LYS A 105 -18.66 0.30 9.32
CA LYS A 105 -18.70 0.68 10.74
C LYS A 105 -18.68 2.21 10.96
N TYR A 106 -17.91 2.93 10.16
CA TYR A 106 -17.65 4.36 10.40
C TYR A 106 -18.42 5.30 9.46
N SER A 107 -19.02 4.79 8.38
CA SER A 107 -19.79 5.61 7.43
C SER A 107 -21.22 5.11 7.20
N ASN A 108 -21.57 3.90 7.61
CA ASN A 108 -22.78 3.19 7.21
C ASN A 108 -22.90 2.97 5.68
N ILE A 109 -21.80 3.06 4.94
CA ILE A 109 -21.76 2.80 3.50
C ILE A 109 -21.26 1.39 3.27
N ASP A 110 -22.09 0.53 2.68
CA ASP A 110 -21.69 -0.81 2.22
C ASP A 110 -21.17 -0.72 0.78
N ILE A 111 -19.86 -0.88 0.61
CA ILE A 111 -19.23 -0.83 -0.72
C ILE A 111 -19.71 -1.94 -1.66
N ASN A 112 -20.31 -3.01 -1.15
CA ASN A 112 -20.92 -4.06 -1.97
C ASN A 112 -22.28 -3.65 -2.54
N GLU A 113 -23.04 -2.79 -1.85
CA GLU A 113 -24.27 -2.20 -2.35
C GLU A 113 -24.00 -1.05 -3.32
N TYR A 114 -23.01 -0.20 -2.96
CA TYR A 114 -22.56 0.93 -3.77
C TYR A 114 -21.36 0.54 -4.66
N ASN A 115 -21.50 -0.54 -5.40
CA ASN A 115 -20.44 -1.25 -6.12
C ASN A 115 -20.09 -0.66 -7.51
N THR A 116 -20.58 0.52 -7.84
CA THR A 116 -20.17 1.29 -9.02
C THR A 116 -19.80 2.70 -8.64
N LYS A 117 -18.97 3.35 -9.47
CA LYS A 117 -18.55 4.74 -9.28
C LYS A 117 -19.74 5.67 -9.07
N GLU A 118 -20.76 5.55 -9.91
CA GLU A 118 -21.94 6.44 -9.91
C GLU A 118 -22.73 6.30 -8.61
N LYS A 119 -22.95 5.04 -8.17
CA LYS A 119 -23.67 4.77 -6.91
C LYS A 119 -22.90 5.31 -5.70
N LEU A 120 -21.60 4.98 -5.63
CA LEU A 120 -20.76 5.39 -4.50
C LEU A 120 -20.61 6.90 -4.43
N LEU A 121 -20.36 7.57 -5.57
CA LEU A 121 -20.24 9.02 -5.65
C LEU A 121 -21.53 9.71 -5.24
N SER A 122 -22.69 9.19 -5.68
CA SER A 122 -23.99 9.72 -5.27
C SER A 122 -24.19 9.61 -3.76
N LYS A 123 -23.82 8.47 -3.16
CA LYS A 123 -23.94 8.23 -1.72
C LYS A 123 -23.00 9.14 -0.90
N ILE A 124 -21.75 9.29 -1.33
CA ILE A 124 -20.79 10.21 -0.70
C ILE A 124 -21.31 11.64 -0.70
N LYS A 125 -21.91 12.11 -1.81
CA LYS A 125 -22.51 13.43 -1.91
C LYS A 125 -23.77 13.59 -1.03
N GLU A 126 -24.62 12.57 -0.99
CA GLU A 126 -25.82 12.54 -0.13
C GLU A 126 -25.43 12.68 1.35
N ASP A 127 -24.43 11.92 1.79
CA ASP A 127 -23.95 11.92 3.18
C ASP A 127 -23.01 13.10 3.48
N LYS A 128 -22.73 13.96 2.49
CA LYS A 128 -21.87 15.16 2.61
C LYS A 128 -20.46 14.83 3.13
N ILE A 129 -19.90 13.69 2.70
CA ILE A 129 -18.53 13.29 3.05
C ILE A 129 -17.57 14.04 2.13
N GLU A 130 -16.73 14.90 2.70
CA GLU A 130 -15.68 15.61 1.98
C GLU A 130 -14.43 14.75 1.91
N LEU A 131 -14.04 14.32 0.71
CA LEU A 131 -12.83 13.54 0.47
C LEU A 131 -11.64 14.45 0.19
N ASP A 132 -10.51 14.13 0.79
CA ASP A 132 -9.26 14.89 0.63
C ASP A 132 -8.51 14.39 -0.61
N SER A 133 -8.97 14.77 -1.80
CA SER A 133 -8.37 14.37 -3.10
C SER A 133 -7.88 15.60 -3.87
N GLU A 134 -6.66 15.53 -4.41
CA GLU A 134 -6.12 16.54 -5.33
C GLU A 134 -6.84 16.50 -6.69
N THR A 135 -7.26 15.32 -7.12
CA THR A 135 -8.07 15.11 -8.32
C THR A 135 -9.56 15.32 -7.99
N PRO A 136 -10.34 16.02 -8.84
CA PRO A 136 -11.78 16.10 -8.66
C PRO A 136 -12.41 14.71 -8.53
N ILE A 137 -13.20 14.47 -7.49
CA ILE A 137 -13.75 13.16 -7.15
C ILE A 137 -14.58 12.53 -8.28
N GLU A 138 -15.11 13.36 -9.18
CA GLU A 138 -15.80 12.96 -10.39
C GLU A 138 -14.89 12.28 -11.42
N ASN A 139 -13.59 12.53 -11.37
CA ASN A 139 -12.60 11.98 -12.30
C ASN A 139 -11.93 10.70 -11.75
N LEU A 140 -12.07 10.43 -10.45
CA LEU A 140 -11.51 9.23 -9.83
C LEU A 140 -12.17 7.96 -10.39
N GLY A 141 -11.41 6.89 -10.56
CA GLY A 141 -11.92 5.54 -10.76
C GLY A 141 -12.66 5.02 -9.51
N TYR A 142 -13.46 3.97 -9.65
CA TYR A 142 -14.19 3.38 -8.51
C TYR A 142 -13.25 2.96 -7.37
N GLY A 143 -12.14 2.29 -7.69
CA GLY A 143 -11.17 1.85 -6.70
C GLY A 143 -10.61 3.03 -5.89
N ASN A 144 -10.11 4.07 -6.55
CA ASN A 144 -9.58 5.25 -5.88
C ASN A 144 -10.65 5.97 -5.03
N LEU A 145 -11.89 6.03 -5.51
CA LEU A 145 -12.99 6.61 -4.74
C LEU A 145 -13.26 5.83 -3.43
N VAL A 146 -13.20 4.50 -3.48
CA VAL A 146 -13.29 3.63 -2.29
C VAL A 146 -12.10 3.84 -1.35
N ASP A 147 -10.89 3.98 -1.88
CA ASP A 147 -9.68 4.22 -1.07
C ASP A 147 -9.72 5.58 -0.36
N TYR A 148 -10.11 6.64 -1.07
CA TYR A 148 -10.28 7.96 -0.46
C TYR A 148 -11.37 7.95 0.63
N LEU A 149 -12.48 7.24 0.40
CA LEU A 149 -13.52 7.06 1.42
C LEU A 149 -12.95 6.36 2.66
N TYR A 150 -12.24 5.24 2.49
CA TYR A 150 -11.58 4.53 3.59
C TYR A 150 -10.61 5.45 4.35
N LYS A 151 -9.72 6.15 3.63
CA LYS A 151 -8.74 7.07 4.22
C LYS A 151 -9.41 8.15 5.06
N LYS A 152 -10.58 8.64 4.63
CA LYS A 152 -11.33 9.69 5.32
C LYS A 152 -12.08 9.20 6.54
N VAL A 153 -12.89 8.15 6.37
CA VAL A 153 -13.88 7.77 7.40
C VAL A 153 -13.40 6.70 8.36
N ALA A 154 -12.47 5.85 7.94
CA ALA A 154 -12.14 4.62 8.65
C ALA A 154 -10.71 4.58 9.21
N ARG A 155 -9.73 4.92 8.40
CA ARG A 155 -8.30 4.84 8.74
C ARG A 155 -7.91 5.62 10.01
N PRO A 156 -8.44 6.82 10.31
CA PRO A 156 -8.11 7.56 11.53
C PRO A 156 -8.49 6.85 12.83
N HIS A 157 -9.36 5.85 12.76
CA HIS A 157 -9.80 5.07 13.92
C HIS A 157 -8.95 3.82 14.20
N MET A 158 -7.96 3.52 13.34
CA MET A 158 -7.06 2.39 13.49
C MET A 158 -5.85 2.75 14.35
N LEU A 159 -6.01 2.73 15.68
CA LEU A 159 -5.01 3.25 16.62
C LEU A 159 -3.91 2.24 16.98
N GLY A 160 -4.26 0.97 17.19
CA GLY A 160 -3.29 -0.11 17.49
C GLY A 160 -2.77 -0.79 16.24
N PRO A 161 -1.88 -1.77 16.38
CA PRO A 161 -1.45 -2.58 15.24
C PRO A 161 -2.64 -3.43 14.76
N VAL A 162 -3.11 -3.15 13.55
CA VAL A 162 -4.26 -3.83 12.94
C VAL A 162 -3.94 -4.20 11.50
N TYR A 163 -4.21 -5.44 11.14
CA TYR A 163 -4.21 -5.88 9.76
C TYR A 163 -5.56 -5.55 9.09
N LEU A 164 -5.54 -4.67 8.13
CA LEU A 164 -6.64 -4.44 7.21
C LEU A 164 -6.54 -5.46 6.09
N THR A 165 -7.59 -6.23 5.86
CA THR A 165 -7.61 -7.34 4.89
C THR A 165 -8.82 -7.24 3.97
N GLU A 166 -8.93 -8.18 3.02
CA GLU A 166 -10.08 -8.27 2.11
C GLU A 166 -10.29 -6.99 1.29
N HIS A 167 -9.19 -6.44 0.76
CA HIS A 167 -9.24 -5.26 -0.10
C HIS A 167 -10.03 -5.58 -1.36
N PRO A 168 -10.86 -4.64 -1.86
CA PRO A 168 -11.51 -4.78 -3.15
C PRO A 168 -10.52 -5.07 -4.28
N MET A 169 -10.93 -5.90 -5.24
CA MET A 169 -10.15 -6.23 -6.42
C MET A 169 -9.71 -4.99 -7.20
N SER A 170 -10.59 -3.99 -7.29
CA SER A 170 -10.32 -2.72 -8.00
C SER A 170 -9.15 -1.92 -7.43
N LEU A 171 -8.74 -2.18 -6.18
CA LEU A 171 -7.59 -1.55 -5.50
C LEU A 171 -6.31 -2.39 -5.58
N SER A 172 -6.33 -3.55 -6.22
CA SER A 172 -5.27 -4.54 -6.02
C SER A 172 -4.92 -5.29 -7.34
N PRO A 173 -4.45 -4.57 -8.39
CA PRO A 173 -4.26 -5.16 -9.72
C PRO A 173 -3.23 -6.28 -9.77
N LEU A 174 -2.27 -6.32 -8.84
CA LEU A 174 -1.19 -7.32 -8.79
C LEU A 174 -1.47 -8.43 -7.76
N ALA A 175 -2.53 -8.29 -6.94
CA ALA A 175 -2.86 -9.26 -5.91
C ALA A 175 -3.76 -10.38 -6.43
N ARG A 176 -3.58 -11.57 -5.85
CA ARG A 176 -4.43 -12.73 -6.11
C ARG A 176 -5.85 -12.48 -5.62
N ALA A 177 -6.85 -12.85 -6.43
CA ALA A 177 -8.22 -12.90 -5.98
C ALA A 177 -8.41 -13.98 -4.90
N ASN A 178 -9.23 -13.71 -3.90
CA ASN A 178 -9.61 -14.71 -2.92
C ASN A 178 -10.36 -15.87 -3.57
N ASP A 179 -10.17 -17.10 -3.08
CA ASP A 179 -10.77 -18.28 -3.69
C ASP A 179 -12.28 -18.34 -3.50
N ASP A 180 -12.77 -17.91 -2.35
CA ASP A 180 -14.19 -17.97 -1.97
C ASP A 180 -14.98 -16.74 -2.45
N ASN A 181 -14.32 -15.59 -2.58
CA ASN A 181 -14.94 -14.34 -3.03
C ASN A 181 -14.03 -13.59 -4.00
N LYS A 182 -14.37 -13.62 -5.30
CA LYS A 182 -13.54 -13.01 -6.36
C LYS A 182 -13.57 -11.48 -6.41
N GLU A 183 -14.45 -10.85 -5.65
CA GLU A 183 -14.52 -9.37 -5.54
C GLU A 183 -13.47 -8.79 -4.58
N ILE A 184 -12.83 -9.64 -3.76
CA ILE A 184 -11.78 -9.26 -2.83
C ILE A 184 -10.47 -9.97 -3.14
N THR A 185 -9.38 -9.47 -2.54
CA THR A 185 -8.03 -9.99 -2.74
C THR A 185 -7.42 -10.53 -1.45
N ASP A 186 -6.51 -11.47 -1.58
CA ASP A 186 -5.62 -11.98 -0.52
C ASP A 186 -4.52 -10.97 -0.23
N ARG A 187 -4.91 -9.79 0.31
CA ARG A 187 -4.06 -8.63 0.60
C ARG A 187 -4.21 -8.21 2.05
N PHE A 188 -3.14 -7.69 2.62
CA PHE A 188 -3.17 -7.03 3.91
C PHE A 188 -2.42 -5.70 3.89
N GLN A 189 -2.84 -4.79 4.74
CA GLN A 189 -2.05 -3.63 5.17
C GLN A 189 -1.90 -3.69 6.69
N LEU A 190 -0.68 -3.46 7.20
CA LEU A 190 -0.49 -3.20 8.62
C LEU A 190 -0.65 -1.70 8.85
N VAL A 191 -1.63 -1.34 9.65
CA VAL A 191 -1.89 0.05 10.04
C VAL A 191 -1.65 0.23 11.53
N ILE A 192 -0.88 1.26 11.90
CA ILE A 192 -0.61 1.63 13.29
C ILE A 192 -0.83 3.13 13.42
N ASN A 193 -1.68 3.54 14.35
CA ASN A 193 -2.06 4.94 14.59
C ASN A 193 -2.50 5.68 13.32
N GLY A 194 -3.31 5.03 12.48
CA GLY A 194 -3.79 5.58 11.21
C GLY A 194 -2.75 5.65 10.09
N VAL A 195 -1.53 5.14 10.31
CA VAL A 195 -0.46 5.12 9.33
C VAL A 195 -0.26 3.72 8.76
N GLU A 196 -0.31 3.58 7.44
CA GLU A 196 0.05 2.35 6.75
C GLU A 196 1.56 2.16 6.82
N ILE A 197 1.99 1.06 7.43
CA ILE A 197 3.40 0.71 7.63
C ILE A 197 3.86 -0.36 6.63
N VAL A 198 3.03 -1.40 6.44
CA VAL A 198 3.31 -2.51 5.53
C VAL A 198 2.13 -2.74 4.62
N ASN A 199 2.40 -3.05 3.37
CA ASN A 199 1.43 -3.57 2.41
C ASN A 199 1.98 -4.87 1.82
N GLY A 200 1.16 -5.90 1.73
CA GLY A 200 1.57 -7.19 1.18
C GLY A 200 0.37 -8.03 0.74
N TYR A 201 0.64 -8.99 -0.12
CA TYR A 201 -0.42 -9.85 -0.68
C TYR A 201 0.15 -11.18 -1.20
N SER A 202 -0.75 -12.15 -1.37
CA SER A 202 -0.49 -13.27 -2.26
C SER A 202 -0.52 -12.75 -3.69
N GLU A 203 0.51 -13.06 -4.47
CA GLU A 203 0.66 -12.51 -5.81
C GLU A 203 -0.31 -13.16 -6.80
N LEU A 204 -0.75 -12.38 -7.77
CA LEU A 204 -1.38 -12.92 -8.97
C LEU A 204 -0.30 -13.61 -9.81
N VAL A 205 -0.47 -14.92 -10.06
CA VAL A 205 0.52 -15.73 -10.78
C VAL A 205 0.08 -16.14 -12.17
N ASP A 206 -1.18 -15.88 -12.53
CA ASP A 206 -1.73 -16.15 -13.86
C ASP A 206 -1.37 -15.00 -14.82
N PRO A 207 -0.50 -15.23 -15.84
CA PRO A 207 -0.09 -14.17 -16.77
C PRO A 207 -1.25 -13.61 -17.61
N VAL A 208 -2.25 -14.43 -17.94
CA VAL A 208 -3.39 -13.98 -18.76
C VAL A 208 -4.26 -13.00 -17.99
N GLU A 209 -4.56 -13.33 -16.74
CA GLU A 209 -5.31 -12.42 -15.86
C GLU A 209 -4.50 -11.17 -15.53
N GLN A 210 -3.17 -11.31 -15.32
CA GLN A 210 -2.30 -10.18 -15.04
C GLN A 210 -2.24 -9.20 -16.22
N GLU A 211 -2.08 -9.71 -17.43
CA GLU A 211 -2.08 -8.89 -18.65
C GLU A 211 -3.37 -8.10 -18.78
N LYS A 212 -4.52 -8.76 -18.59
CA LYS A 212 -5.85 -8.12 -18.61
C LYS A 212 -5.92 -6.96 -17.60
N ARG A 213 -5.50 -7.18 -16.35
CA ARG A 213 -5.57 -6.15 -15.30
C ARG A 213 -4.62 -4.99 -15.57
N LEU A 214 -3.41 -5.24 -16.09
CA LEU A 214 -2.49 -4.18 -16.48
C LEU A 214 -3.02 -3.37 -17.67
N HIS A 215 -3.71 -4.00 -18.62
CA HIS A 215 -4.40 -3.28 -19.70
C HIS A 215 -5.50 -2.35 -19.14
N GLU A 216 -6.30 -2.82 -18.19
CA GLU A 216 -7.33 -2.00 -17.53
C GLU A 216 -6.70 -0.81 -16.80
N GLN A 217 -5.58 -1.01 -16.12
CA GLN A 217 -4.82 0.07 -15.47
C GLN A 217 -4.29 1.09 -16.49
N ALA A 218 -3.66 0.63 -17.57
CA ALA A 218 -3.14 1.51 -18.61
C ALA A 218 -4.25 2.34 -19.29
N MET A 219 -5.44 1.76 -19.47
CA MET A 219 -6.62 2.49 -19.96
C MET A 219 -7.10 3.56 -18.96
N ASN A 220 -7.12 3.25 -17.66
CA ASN A 220 -7.48 4.23 -16.62
C ASN A 220 -6.48 5.40 -16.61
N LYS A 221 -5.18 5.11 -16.74
CA LYS A 221 -4.13 6.11 -16.85
C LYS A 221 -4.32 7.03 -18.07
N ALA A 222 -4.62 6.45 -19.22
CA ALA A 222 -4.92 7.22 -20.43
C ALA A 222 -6.16 8.12 -20.30
N ASN A 223 -7.08 7.76 -19.39
CA ASN A 223 -8.28 8.53 -19.06
C ASN A 223 -8.06 9.56 -17.91
N GLY A 224 -6.81 9.73 -17.45
CA GLY A 224 -6.42 10.76 -16.48
C GLY A 224 -6.28 10.27 -15.04
N ASP A 225 -6.22 8.95 -14.80
CA ASP A 225 -5.87 8.38 -13.51
C ASP A 225 -4.34 8.25 -13.42
N GLU A 226 -3.68 9.26 -12.85
CA GLU A 226 -2.21 9.32 -12.74
C GLU A 226 -1.63 8.26 -11.81
N GLU A 227 -2.45 7.67 -10.93
CA GLU A 227 -2.03 6.62 -10.01
C GLU A 227 -2.05 5.22 -10.65
N ALA A 228 -2.66 5.08 -11.83
CA ALA A 228 -2.77 3.82 -12.54
C ALA A 228 -1.45 3.39 -13.18
N MET A 229 -1.23 2.07 -13.23
CA MET A 229 0.02 1.47 -13.73
C MET A 229 0.08 1.47 -15.27
N ASP A 230 1.30 1.53 -15.80
CA ASP A 230 1.57 1.25 -17.21
C ASP A 230 1.62 -0.25 -17.49
N MET A 231 1.49 -0.62 -18.76
CA MET A 231 1.67 -2.01 -19.21
C MET A 231 3.14 -2.42 -19.13
N ASP A 232 3.41 -3.57 -18.51
CA ASP A 232 4.76 -4.17 -18.40
C ASP A 232 4.78 -5.54 -19.11
N TYR A 233 5.06 -5.52 -20.41
CA TYR A 233 5.14 -6.74 -21.23
C TYR A 233 6.34 -7.63 -20.85
N ASP A 234 7.43 -7.07 -20.34
CA ASP A 234 8.59 -7.83 -19.89
C ASP A 234 8.26 -8.65 -18.64
N TYR A 235 7.44 -8.11 -17.75
CA TYR A 235 6.95 -8.82 -16.57
C TYR A 235 5.99 -9.93 -16.98
N ILE A 236 5.02 -9.67 -17.86
CA ILE A 236 4.10 -10.69 -18.38
C ILE A 236 4.89 -11.83 -19.05
N GLY A 237 5.82 -11.50 -19.94
CA GLY A 237 6.68 -12.50 -20.57
C GLY A 237 7.48 -13.34 -19.57
N ALA A 238 7.94 -12.74 -18.49
CA ALA A 238 8.61 -13.50 -17.41
C ALA A 238 7.63 -14.44 -16.70
N MET A 239 6.40 -14.02 -16.40
CA MET A 239 5.38 -14.87 -15.77
C MET A 239 5.03 -16.11 -16.61
N GLU A 240 5.04 -16.00 -17.95
CA GLU A 240 4.77 -17.10 -18.88
C GLU A 240 5.77 -18.26 -18.78
N TYR A 241 7.00 -18.00 -18.29
CA TYR A 241 7.98 -19.07 -18.00
C TYR A 241 7.60 -19.92 -16.78
N GLY A 242 6.61 -19.52 -16.02
CA GLY A 242 6.09 -20.24 -14.85
C GLY A 242 6.40 -19.56 -13.54
N MET A 243 5.50 -18.70 -13.08
CA MET A 243 5.56 -18.06 -11.77
C MET A 243 5.04 -19.03 -10.71
N PRO A 244 5.83 -19.42 -9.68
CA PRO A 244 5.33 -20.23 -8.59
C PRO A 244 4.33 -19.44 -7.73
N PRO A 245 3.49 -20.10 -6.90
CA PRO A 245 2.79 -19.41 -5.83
C PRO A 245 3.80 -18.61 -5.00
N ILE A 246 3.55 -17.34 -4.80
CA ILE A 246 4.47 -16.41 -4.16
C ILE A 246 3.68 -15.38 -3.36
N SER A 247 4.23 -14.89 -2.29
CA SER A 247 3.69 -13.75 -1.56
C SER A 247 4.80 -12.75 -1.26
N GLY A 248 4.47 -11.47 -1.40
CA GLY A 248 5.37 -10.37 -1.15
C GLY A 248 4.80 -9.35 -0.17
N TRP A 249 5.69 -8.49 0.31
CA TRP A 249 5.33 -7.34 1.13
C TRP A 249 6.37 -6.23 0.98
N GLY A 250 5.90 -4.99 1.15
CA GLY A 250 6.73 -3.79 1.17
C GLY A 250 6.49 -2.97 2.44
N MET A 251 7.54 -2.36 2.98
CA MET A 251 7.52 -1.48 4.14
C MET A 251 8.36 -0.24 3.89
N GLY A 252 7.76 0.95 4.11
CA GLY A 252 8.50 2.21 4.10
C GLY A 252 9.39 2.33 5.36
N ILE A 253 10.71 2.31 5.17
CA ILE A 253 11.67 2.40 6.30
C ILE A 253 11.57 3.78 6.95
N ASP A 254 11.54 4.86 6.15
CA ASP A 254 11.47 6.22 6.68
C ASP A 254 10.18 6.43 7.49
N ARG A 255 9.05 5.89 7.01
CA ARG A 255 7.76 5.93 7.71
C ARG A 255 7.77 5.12 9.01
N MET A 256 8.43 3.95 9.01
CA MET A 256 8.62 3.16 10.24
C MET A 256 9.48 3.92 11.25
N VAL A 257 10.58 4.55 10.81
CA VAL A 257 11.45 5.36 11.69
C VAL A 257 10.67 6.55 12.23
N GLN A 258 9.91 7.27 11.39
CA GLN A 258 9.04 8.36 11.81
C GLN A 258 8.09 7.93 12.95
N LEU A 259 7.42 6.79 12.76
CA LEU A 259 6.52 6.23 13.77
C LEU A 259 7.23 5.91 15.08
N LEU A 260 8.36 5.19 15.01
CA LEU A 260 9.10 4.72 16.20
C LEU A 260 9.87 5.81 16.94
N THR A 261 10.20 6.92 16.28
CA THR A 261 10.84 8.09 16.91
C THR A 261 9.83 9.15 17.34
N ASN A 262 8.54 8.89 17.11
CA ASN A 262 7.45 9.83 17.40
C ASN A 262 7.66 11.20 16.75
N SER A 263 8.12 11.21 15.51
CA SER A 263 8.38 12.44 14.75
C SER A 263 7.12 12.85 13.98
N ASP A 264 6.75 14.13 14.06
CA ASP A 264 5.55 14.66 13.40
C ASP A 264 5.72 14.78 11.87
N ASN A 265 6.97 14.87 11.39
CA ASN A 265 7.26 15.07 9.99
C ASN A 265 8.31 14.05 9.49
N ILE A 266 8.01 13.35 8.42
CA ILE A 266 8.92 12.36 7.83
C ILE A 266 10.27 12.95 7.40
N ARG A 267 10.34 14.27 7.13
CA ARG A 267 11.62 14.94 6.80
C ARG A 267 12.57 15.00 7.98
N ASP A 268 12.07 14.89 9.20
CA ASP A 268 12.92 14.95 10.41
C ASP A 268 13.72 13.65 10.62
N VAL A 269 13.37 12.58 9.92
CA VAL A 269 14.07 11.29 10.02
C VAL A 269 14.97 11.00 8.80
N VAL A 270 15.10 11.97 7.88
CA VAL A 270 15.94 11.85 6.68
C VAL A 270 17.01 12.97 6.70
N MET A 271 18.28 12.62 6.46
CA MET A 271 19.38 13.58 6.60
C MET A 271 19.34 14.73 5.59
N TYR A 272 18.91 14.50 4.36
CA TYR A 272 18.87 15.50 3.28
C TYR A 272 17.55 15.36 2.49
N PRO A 273 16.40 15.70 3.10
CA PRO A 273 15.12 15.63 2.41
C PRO A 273 15.06 16.65 1.27
N LEU A 274 14.34 16.31 0.20
CA LEU A 274 14.01 17.29 -0.83
C LEU A 274 13.18 18.40 -0.20
N MET A 275 13.59 19.66 -0.45
CA MET A 275 12.93 20.86 0.05
C MET A 275 12.52 21.73 -1.12
N ARG A 276 11.41 22.44 -0.99
CA ARG A 276 11.06 23.47 -1.98
C ARG A 276 12.14 24.56 -1.99
N PRO A 277 12.56 25.05 -3.16
CA PRO A 277 13.46 26.20 -3.23
C PRO A 277 12.86 27.36 -2.42
N GLN A 278 13.70 28.04 -1.63
CA GLN A 278 13.28 29.30 -1.04
C GLN A 278 13.20 30.33 -2.17
N GLU A 279 12.07 31.04 -2.28
CA GLU A 279 12.02 32.22 -3.14
C GLU A 279 13.04 33.22 -2.60
N THR A 280 14.14 33.40 -3.33
CA THR A 280 15.04 34.53 -3.06
C THR A 280 14.26 35.78 -3.45
N THR A 281 13.75 36.49 -2.46
CA THR A 281 13.37 37.90 -2.64
C THR A 281 14.66 38.63 -2.98
N GLU A 282 14.94 38.82 -4.27
CA GLU A 282 15.93 39.79 -4.72
C GLU A 282 15.45 41.15 -4.23
N ASN A 283 16.20 41.72 -3.25
CA ASN A 283 16.09 43.12 -2.83
C ASN A 283 16.75 44.03 -3.86
#